data_278d0fbfb5840d026995af3589faae07
#
_entry.id   278d0fbfb5840d026995af3589faae07
#
_cell.length_a   1.000
_cell.length_b   1.000
_cell.length_c   1.000
_cell.angle_alpha   90.00
_cell.angle_beta   90.00
_cell.angle_gamma   90.00
#
_symmetry.space_group_name_H-M   'P 1'
#
loop_
_entity.id
_entity.type
_entity.pdbx_description
1 polymer ?
#
loop_
_entity_poly.entity_id
_entity_poly.type
_entity_poly.pdbx_seq_one_letter_code
_entity_poly.pdbx_strand_id
1 'polypeptide(L)'
;MKISYLLSNTYNIDHKPFYGQVAWLTRDILKSYDSHWEWLQDKFFPNLKNGTRGYSFAVDYDNTQSITTKRGIIPVHTLAGCALLKNEPEEKKLCCLFVDPNYRGQKIASKLIEDSFELLNTNKPLMTVSQQNLGMLQKLIDRYGFELTSVKESVYKPGIKEYYYNEGLAR
;
A
#
# COMPACT_ATOMS: atom_id res chain seq x y z
N MET A 1 -23.00 0.24 -1.65
CA MET A 1 -21.57 0.43 -1.27
C MET A 1 -20.88 1.27 -2.33
N LYS A 2 -20.40 2.44 -1.95
CA LYS A 2 -19.72 3.38 -2.85
C LYS A 2 -18.24 3.48 -2.45
N ILE A 3 -17.37 2.83 -3.22
CA ILE A 3 -15.93 2.96 -3.06
C ILE A 3 -15.45 4.16 -3.88
N SER A 4 -14.71 5.04 -3.24
CA SER A 4 -13.98 6.14 -3.88
C SER A 4 -12.49 6.00 -3.59
N TYR A 5 -11.67 6.57 -4.47
CA TYR A 5 -10.22 6.48 -4.35
C TYR A 5 -9.63 7.86 -4.04
N LEU A 6 -8.83 7.92 -2.96
CA LEU A 6 -8.12 9.12 -2.54
C LEU A 6 -6.64 8.96 -2.84
N LEU A 7 -6.11 9.85 -3.66
CA LEU A 7 -4.70 9.84 -4.06
C LEU A 7 -3.91 10.87 -3.25
N SER A 8 -2.66 10.57 -2.96
CA SER A 8 -1.77 11.46 -2.18
C SER A 8 -1.49 12.82 -2.83
N ASN A 9 -1.70 12.94 -4.15
CA ASN A 9 -1.58 14.18 -4.91
C ASN A 9 -2.89 14.98 -4.98
N THR A 10 -3.96 14.51 -4.34
CA THR A 10 -5.24 15.23 -4.28
C THR A 10 -5.13 16.38 -3.30
N TYR A 11 -5.29 17.62 -3.79
CA TYR A 11 -5.22 18.83 -2.98
C TYR A 11 -6.46 19.01 -2.07
N ASN A 12 -6.25 19.65 -0.91
CA ASN A 12 -7.29 20.07 0.05
C ASN A 12 -8.00 18.95 0.84
N ILE A 13 -7.44 17.74 0.92
CA ILE A 13 -7.96 16.68 1.77
C ILE A 13 -6.99 16.43 2.94
N ASP A 14 -7.48 16.49 4.18
CA ASP A 14 -6.72 16.01 5.33
C ASP A 14 -6.81 14.49 5.40
N HIS A 15 -5.74 13.82 5.03
CA HIS A 15 -5.67 12.35 5.00
C HIS A 15 -5.21 11.75 6.34
N LYS A 16 -4.82 12.58 7.32
CA LYS A 16 -4.36 12.11 8.64
C LYS A 16 -5.33 11.19 9.37
N PRO A 17 -6.67 11.38 9.27
CA PRO A 17 -7.62 10.46 9.88
C PRO A 17 -7.47 9.00 9.42
N PHE A 18 -6.92 8.78 8.21
CA PHE A 18 -6.71 7.43 7.68
C PHE A 18 -5.42 6.75 8.16
N TYR A 19 -4.46 7.49 8.76
CA TYR A 19 -3.17 6.90 9.15
C TYR A 19 -3.32 5.78 10.17
N GLY A 20 -4.18 5.97 11.17
CA GLY A 20 -4.51 4.92 12.13
C GLY A 20 -5.21 3.72 11.49
N GLN A 21 -6.08 3.96 10.50
CA GLN A 21 -6.74 2.89 9.76
C GLN A 21 -5.75 2.13 8.87
N VAL A 22 -4.78 2.81 8.23
CA VAL A 22 -3.71 2.14 7.47
C VAL A 22 -2.94 1.19 8.37
N ALA A 23 -2.50 1.66 9.53
CA ALA A 23 -1.76 0.83 10.49
C ALA A 23 -2.57 -0.38 10.95
N TRP A 24 -3.84 -0.20 11.26
CA TRP A 24 -4.73 -1.28 11.67
C TRP A 24 -5.03 -2.25 10.52
N LEU A 25 -5.31 -1.74 9.32
CA LEU A 25 -5.60 -2.53 8.13
C LEU A 25 -4.41 -3.41 7.73
N THR A 26 -3.21 -2.85 7.81
CA THR A 26 -1.96 -3.53 7.41
C THR A 26 -1.27 -4.28 8.56
N ARG A 27 -1.89 -4.41 9.73
CA ARG A 27 -1.28 -5.07 10.91
C ARG A 27 -0.82 -6.51 10.65
N ASP A 28 -1.52 -7.24 9.79
CA ASP A 28 -1.14 -8.61 9.45
C ASP A 28 0.14 -8.69 8.60
N ILE A 29 0.59 -7.58 8.05
CA ILE A 29 1.88 -7.47 7.34
C ILE A 29 3.05 -7.69 8.31
N LEU A 30 2.88 -7.39 9.61
CA LEU A 30 3.86 -7.71 10.65
C LEU A 30 4.25 -9.20 10.69
N LYS A 31 3.39 -10.10 10.22
CA LYS A 31 3.73 -11.52 10.07
C LYS A 31 4.89 -11.77 9.11
N SER A 32 5.08 -10.87 8.14
CA SER A 32 6.14 -10.95 7.12
C SER A 32 7.24 -9.90 7.31
N TYR A 33 6.92 -8.76 7.95
CA TYR A 33 7.80 -7.60 8.08
C TYR A 33 7.70 -7.03 9.50
N ASP A 34 8.57 -7.45 10.40
CA ASP A 34 8.51 -7.16 11.84
C ASP A 34 8.55 -5.66 12.16
N SER A 35 9.22 -4.85 11.34
CA SER A 35 9.36 -3.39 11.53
C SER A 35 8.35 -2.55 10.71
N HIS A 36 7.22 -3.15 10.29
CA HIS A 36 6.24 -2.44 9.45
C HIS A 36 5.66 -1.19 10.12
N TRP A 37 5.39 -1.26 11.44
CA TRP A 37 4.84 -0.13 12.20
C TRP A 37 5.82 1.03 12.31
N GLU A 38 7.07 0.75 12.67
CA GLU A 38 8.15 1.73 12.75
C GLU A 38 8.39 2.36 11.37
N TRP A 39 8.34 1.54 10.32
CA TRP A 39 8.46 2.04 8.96
C TRP A 39 7.33 3.01 8.59
N LEU A 40 6.08 2.74 8.96
CA LEU A 40 4.96 3.65 8.73
C LEU A 40 5.19 4.99 9.45
N GLN A 41 5.57 4.96 10.74
CA GLN A 41 5.73 6.15 11.58
C GLN A 41 6.97 6.98 11.23
N ASP A 42 8.11 6.33 10.98
CA ASP A 42 9.40 7.00 10.90
C ASP A 42 9.80 7.31 9.45
N LYS A 43 9.31 6.52 8.50
CA LYS A 43 9.73 6.61 7.09
C LYS A 43 8.59 6.95 6.13
N PHE A 44 7.37 6.45 6.35
CA PHE A 44 6.30 6.64 5.39
C PHE A 44 5.54 7.95 5.60
N PHE A 45 4.82 8.11 6.72
CA PHE A 45 3.99 9.28 6.96
C PHE A 45 4.76 10.61 6.99
N PRO A 46 5.95 10.73 7.61
CA PRO A 46 6.68 11.99 7.60
C PRO A 46 7.10 12.47 6.20
N ASN A 47 7.32 11.52 5.28
CA ASN A 47 7.81 11.80 3.93
C ASN A 47 6.71 11.96 2.87
N LEU A 48 5.44 11.91 3.25
CA LEU A 48 4.33 12.25 2.34
C LEU A 48 4.38 13.72 1.91
N LYS A 49 4.76 14.62 2.83
CA LYS A 49 4.80 16.07 2.60
C LYS A 49 5.83 16.51 1.55
N ASN A 50 6.91 15.74 1.36
CA ASN A 50 7.96 16.05 0.40
C ASN A 50 7.82 15.29 -0.93
N GLY A 51 6.72 14.50 -1.08
CA GLY A 51 6.43 13.77 -2.31
C GLY A 51 7.26 12.50 -2.54
N THR A 52 8.18 12.13 -1.62
CA THR A 52 8.97 10.90 -1.75
C THR A 52 8.20 9.65 -1.31
N ARG A 53 7.02 9.85 -0.74
CA ARG A 53 6.02 8.81 -0.48
C ARG A 53 4.69 9.24 -1.07
N GLY A 54 3.90 8.23 -1.44
CA GLY A 54 2.56 8.43 -1.97
C GLY A 54 1.64 7.29 -1.56
N TYR A 55 0.35 7.47 -1.77
CA TYR A 55 -0.64 6.42 -1.53
C TYR A 55 -1.84 6.56 -2.46
N SER A 56 -2.53 5.43 -2.66
CA SER A 56 -3.94 5.38 -3.06
C SER A 56 -4.72 4.67 -1.97
N PHE A 57 -5.83 5.26 -1.52
CA PHE A 57 -6.74 4.73 -0.52
C PHE A 57 -8.09 4.44 -1.17
N ALA A 58 -8.57 3.20 -1.03
CA ALA A 58 -9.95 2.84 -1.35
C ALA A 58 -10.81 3.06 -0.11
N VAL A 59 -11.76 3.99 -0.18
CA VAL A 59 -12.60 4.43 0.96
C VAL A 59 -14.05 4.07 0.70
N ASP A 60 -14.67 3.37 1.64
CA ASP A 60 -16.10 3.12 1.67
C ASP A 60 -16.81 4.26 2.39
N TYR A 61 -17.48 5.13 1.62
CA TYR A 61 -18.21 6.28 2.14
C TYR A 61 -19.54 5.92 2.79
N ASP A 62 -20.10 4.76 2.47
CA ASP A 62 -21.35 4.29 3.06
C ASP A 62 -21.12 3.65 4.45
N ASN A 63 -19.86 3.35 4.79
CA ASN A 63 -19.49 2.73 6.06
C ASN A 63 -18.58 3.67 6.86
N THR A 64 -19.05 4.09 8.03
CA THR A 64 -18.36 5.04 8.90
C THR A 64 -17.97 4.38 10.21
N GLN A 65 -16.73 4.56 10.63
CA GLN A 65 -16.21 4.15 11.93
C GLN A 65 -16.02 5.37 12.82
N SER A 66 -16.11 5.16 14.13
CA SER A 66 -15.79 6.20 15.11
C SER A 66 -14.36 6.02 15.61
N ILE A 67 -13.55 7.06 15.53
CA ILE A 67 -12.20 7.08 16.10
C ILE A 67 -12.14 8.06 17.26
N THR A 68 -11.46 7.66 18.34
CA THR A 68 -11.21 8.52 19.49
C THR A 68 -9.94 9.34 19.26
N THR A 69 -10.04 10.63 19.40
CA THR A 69 -8.92 11.58 19.31
C THR A 69 -8.77 12.36 20.61
N LYS A 70 -7.69 13.11 20.76
CA LYS A 70 -7.53 14.07 21.89
C LYS A 70 -8.63 15.14 21.93
N ARG A 71 -9.34 15.36 20.81
CA ARG A 71 -10.42 16.37 20.68
C ARG A 71 -11.82 15.75 20.76
N GLY A 72 -11.92 14.45 21.03
CA GLY A 72 -13.18 13.71 21.11
C GLY A 72 -13.31 12.61 20.06
N ILE A 73 -14.51 12.05 19.95
CA ILE A 73 -14.85 11.01 19.00
C ILE A 73 -15.26 11.67 17.68
N ILE A 74 -14.61 11.27 16.60
CA ILE A 74 -14.93 11.75 15.25
C ILE A 74 -15.32 10.59 14.32
N PRO A 75 -16.33 10.76 13.46
CA PRO A 75 -16.65 9.77 12.45
C PRO A 75 -15.60 9.82 11.33
N VAL A 76 -15.16 8.66 10.86
CA VAL A 76 -14.25 8.51 9.71
C VAL A 76 -14.76 7.40 8.83
N HIS A 77 -14.77 7.62 7.51
CA HIS A 77 -15.15 6.59 6.55
C HIS A 77 -14.17 5.41 6.60
N THR A 78 -14.67 4.22 6.29
CA THR A 78 -13.90 2.99 6.41
C THR A 78 -12.89 2.86 5.27
N LEU A 79 -11.63 2.60 5.60
CA LEU A 79 -10.60 2.27 4.64
C LEU A 79 -10.74 0.79 4.20
N ALA A 80 -11.15 0.57 2.96
CA ALA A 80 -11.36 -0.74 2.37
C ALA A 80 -10.06 -1.35 1.80
N GLY A 81 -9.07 -0.51 1.47
CA GLY A 81 -7.78 -0.95 0.96
C GLY A 81 -6.81 0.20 0.77
N CYS A 82 -5.53 -0.13 0.62
CA CYS A 82 -4.49 0.86 0.38
C CYS A 82 -3.36 0.32 -0.50
N ALA A 83 -2.77 1.20 -1.29
CA ALA A 83 -1.45 1.07 -1.87
C ALA A 83 -0.54 2.15 -1.26
N LEU A 84 0.64 1.76 -0.78
CA LEU A 84 1.65 2.66 -0.22
C LEU A 84 2.87 2.65 -1.13
N LEU A 85 3.38 3.82 -1.48
CA LEU A 85 4.34 4.01 -2.56
C LEU A 85 5.60 4.70 -2.06
N LYS A 86 6.74 4.31 -2.64
CA LYS A 86 7.99 5.06 -2.60
C LYS A 86 8.21 5.70 -3.97
N ASN A 87 8.39 7.01 -3.99
CA ASN A 87 8.52 7.82 -5.19
C ASN A 87 9.81 8.67 -5.13
N GLU A 88 10.94 8.00 -5.15
CA GLU A 88 12.26 8.62 -5.17
C GLU A 88 12.86 8.54 -6.59
N PRO A 89 13.77 9.46 -6.97
CA PRO A 89 14.38 9.42 -8.30
C PRO A 89 15.02 8.07 -8.64
N GLU A 90 15.67 7.46 -7.66
CA GLU A 90 16.40 6.20 -7.81
C GLU A 90 15.52 4.96 -7.69
N GLU A 91 14.33 5.09 -7.05
CA GLU A 91 13.47 3.93 -6.81
C GLU A 91 11.98 4.30 -6.81
N LYS A 92 11.27 3.78 -7.78
CA LYS A 92 9.81 3.80 -7.84
C LYS A 92 9.28 2.45 -7.35
N LYS A 93 8.59 2.42 -6.21
CA LYS A 93 8.21 1.15 -5.58
C LYS A 93 6.77 1.14 -5.06
N LEU A 94 6.05 0.07 -5.36
CA LEU A 94 4.84 -0.34 -4.66
C LEU A 94 5.26 -1.08 -3.39
N CYS A 95 5.27 -0.36 -2.25
CA CYS A 95 5.77 -0.88 -0.97
C CYS A 95 4.77 -1.78 -0.25
N CYS A 96 3.48 -1.45 -0.35
CA CYS A 96 2.40 -2.19 0.29
C CYS A 96 1.16 -2.14 -0.60
N LEU A 97 0.50 -3.27 -0.75
CA LEU A 97 -0.82 -3.40 -1.36
C LEU A 97 -1.68 -4.26 -0.45
N PHE A 98 -2.74 -3.70 0.09
CA PHE A 98 -3.63 -4.43 0.98
C PHE A 98 -5.09 -4.09 0.69
N VAL A 99 -5.95 -5.11 0.74
CA VAL A 99 -7.42 -4.96 0.67
C VAL A 99 -8.03 -5.76 1.81
N ASP A 100 -8.88 -5.11 2.60
CA ASP A 100 -9.60 -5.75 3.68
C ASP A 100 -10.37 -6.98 3.16
N PRO A 101 -10.29 -8.13 3.84
CA PRO A 101 -10.96 -9.35 3.41
C PRO A 101 -12.43 -9.18 3.05
N ASN A 102 -13.16 -8.31 3.77
CA ASN A 102 -14.59 -8.05 3.53
C ASN A 102 -14.85 -7.30 2.21
N TYR A 103 -13.84 -6.69 1.62
CA TYR A 103 -13.91 -5.91 0.38
C TYR A 103 -13.22 -6.58 -0.82
N ARG A 104 -12.73 -7.82 -0.65
CA ARG A 104 -12.09 -8.57 -1.74
C ARG A 104 -13.08 -8.98 -2.82
N GLY A 105 -12.57 -9.32 -4.01
CA GLY A 105 -13.41 -9.70 -5.15
C GLY A 105 -14.02 -8.53 -5.94
N GLN A 106 -13.87 -7.30 -5.49
CA GLN A 106 -14.47 -6.08 -6.05
C GLN A 106 -13.51 -5.27 -6.93
N LYS A 107 -12.43 -5.86 -7.41
CA LYS A 107 -11.39 -5.22 -8.24
C LYS A 107 -10.63 -4.05 -7.57
N ILE A 108 -10.75 -3.88 -6.24
CA ILE A 108 -10.10 -2.79 -5.51
C ILE A 108 -8.57 -2.87 -5.69
N ALA A 109 -7.97 -4.04 -5.52
CA ALA A 109 -6.52 -4.21 -5.71
C ALA A 109 -6.06 -3.81 -7.12
N SER A 110 -6.86 -4.11 -8.16
CA SER A 110 -6.57 -3.71 -9.54
C SER A 110 -6.52 -2.19 -9.67
N LYS A 111 -7.52 -1.48 -9.15
CA LYS A 111 -7.55 -0.02 -9.21
C LYS A 111 -6.41 0.61 -8.41
N LEU A 112 -6.08 0.06 -7.22
CA LEU A 112 -4.94 0.53 -6.43
C LEU A 112 -3.60 0.37 -7.16
N ILE A 113 -3.42 -0.70 -7.95
CA ILE A 113 -2.23 -0.89 -8.81
C ILE A 113 -2.21 0.15 -9.94
N GLU A 114 -3.34 0.35 -10.62
CA GLU A 114 -3.46 1.35 -11.70
C GLU A 114 -3.16 2.76 -11.20
N ASP A 115 -3.71 3.15 -10.05
CA ASP A 115 -3.40 4.41 -9.37
C ASP A 115 -1.90 4.51 -9.01
N SER A 116 -1.29 3.40 -8.61
CA SER A 116 0.13 3.36 -8.28
C SER A 116 1.00 3.64 -9.50
N PHE A 117 0.62 3.12 -10.68
CA PHE A 117 1.33 3.39 -11.94
C PHE A 117 1.25 4.87 -12.31
N GLU A 118 0.07 5.48 -12.16
CA GLU A 118 -0.14 6.90 -12.41
C GLU A 118 0.69 7.77 -11.45
N LEU A 119 0.60 7.51 -10.12
CA LEU A 119 1.30 8.26 -9.09
C LEU A 119 2.83 8.15 -9.19
N LEU A 120 3.33 6.99 -9.60
CA LEU A 120 4.76 6.74 -9.78
C LEU A 120 5.28 7.11 -11.16
N ASN A 121 4.37 7.45 -12.10
CA ASN A 121 4.68 7.70 -13.51
C ASN A 121 5.51 6.56 -14.14
N THR A 122 5.14 5.32 -13.84
CA THR A 122 5.73 4.11 -14.43
C THR A 122 4.79 2.93 -14.30
N ASN A 123 4.72 2.08 -15.32
CA ASN A 123 3.98 0.81 -15.29
C ASN A 123 4.87 -0.39 -14.87
N LYS A 124 6.11 -0.14 -14.49
CA LYS A 124 7.10 -1.12 -14.03
C LYS A 124 7.68 -0.74 -12.65
N PRO A 125 6.87 -0.38 -11.64
CA PRO A 125 7.42 -0.11 -10.32
C PRO A 125 8.05 -1.37 -9.73
N LEU A 126 9.11 -1.21 -8.96
CA LEU A 126 9.62 -2.28 -8.12
C LEU A 126 8.50 -2.74 -7.17
N MET A 127 8.33 -4.04 -7.02
CA MET A 127 7.50 -4.65 -5.99
C MET A 127 8.24 -5.83 -5.37
N THR A 128 8.16 -5.95 -4.05
CA THR A 128 8.68 -7.14 -3.34
C THR A 128 7.53 -7.90 -2.71
N VAL A 129 7.56 -9.22 -2.83
CA VAL A 129 6.51 -10.10 -2.33
C VAL A 129 7.14 -11.22 -1.52
N SER A 130 6.73 -11.36 -0.26
CA SER A 130 7.19 -12.47 0.55
C SER A 130 6.60 -13.79 0.05
N GLN A 131 7.34 -14.87 0.23
CA GLN A 131 6.94 -16.23 -0.15
C GLN A 131 5.52 -16.57 0.33
N GLN A 132 5.14 -16.11 1.51
CA GLN A 132 3.84 -16.39 2.13
C GLN A 132 2.67 -15.72 1.39
N ASN A 133 2.92 -14.59 0.71
CA ASN A 133 1.91 -13.80 0.02
C ASN A 133 1.86 -14.04 -1.49
N LEU A 134 2.82 -14.79 -2.04
CA LEU A 134 2.98 -14.98 -3.48
C LEU A 134 1.71 -15.54 -4.14
N GLY A 135 1.13 -16.61 -3.56
CA GLY A 135 -0.08 -17.24 -4.12
C GLY A 135 -1.28 -16.30 -4.18
N MET A 136 -1.42 -15.41 -3.19
CA MET A 136 -2.50 -14.42 -3.16
C MET A 136 -2.34 -13.35 -4.25
N LEU A 137 -1.11 -12.95 -4.56
CA LEU A 137 -0.81 -11.87 -5.50
C LEU A 137 -0.54 -12.38 -6.92
N GLN A 138 -0.38 -13.68 -7.16
CA GLN A 138 0.04 -14.24 -8.45
C GLN A 138 -0.83 -13.75 -9.62
N LYS A 139 -2.16 -13.77 -9.47
CA LYS A 139 -3.07 -13.31 -10.53
C LYS A 139 -2.90 -11.82 -10.89
N LEU A 140 -2.52 -11.00 -9.93
CA LEU A 140 -2.25 -9.57 -10.17
C LEU A 140 -0.87 -9.38 -10.82
N ILE A 141 0.11 -10.14 -10.35
CA ILE A 141 1.46 -10.17 -10.94
C ILE A 141 1.38 -10.49 -12.42
N ASP A 142 0.71 -11.58 -12.78
CA ASP A 142 0.53 -12.03 -14.16
C ASP A 142 -0.24 -11.00 -14.99
N ARG A 143 -1.35 -10.50 -14.43
CA ARG A 143 -2.23 -9.55 -15.12
C ARG A 143 -1.54 -8.24 -15.50
N TYR A 144 -0.71 -7.71 -14.61
CA TYR A 144 -0.03 -6.43 -14.82
C TYR A 144 1.40 -6.59 -15.37
N GLY A 145 1.80 -7.83 -15.69
CA GLY A 145 3.09 -8.11 -16.31
C GLY A 145 4.28 -7.73 -15.44
N PHE A 146 4.19 -7.97 -14.13
CA PHE A 146 5.33 -7.83 -13.25
C PHE A 146 6.36 -8.92 -13.56
N GLU A 147 7.59 -8.52 -13.86
CA GLU A 147 8.68 -9.42 -14.24
C GLU A 147 9.52 -9.80 -13.02
N LEU A 148 9.63 -11.10 -12.73
CA LEU A 148 10.50 -11.59 -11.66
C LEU A 148 11.96 -11.34 -12.06
N THR A 149 12.67 -10.56 -11.26
CA THR A 149 14.06 -10.17 -11.51
C THR A 149 15.04 -10.83 -10.58
N SER A 150 14.68 -11.03 -9.32
CA SER A 150 15.52 -11.73 -8.37
C SER A 150 14.72 -12.36 -7.21
N VAL A 151 15.33 -13.31 -6.52
CA VAL A 151 14.82 -13.91 -5.29
C VAL A 151 15.92 -13.83 -4.24
N LYS A 152 15.62 -13.25 -3.08
CA LYS A 152 16.56 -13.10 -1.98
C LYS A 152 15.99 -13.78 -0.74
N GLU A 153 16.84 -14.34 0.10
CA GLU A 153 16.43 -15.05 1.31
C GLU A 153 16.81 -14.24 2.56
N SER A 154 15.95 -14.31 3.59
CA SER A 154 16.23 -13.70 4.90
C SER A 154 16.42 -12.17 4.87
N VAL A 155 15.78 -11.46 3.91
CA VAL A 155 15.91 -10.01 3.80
C VAL A 155 15.19 -9.29 4.94
N TYR A 156 13.94 -9.66 5.19
CA TYR A 156 13.10 -9.04 6.22
C TYR A 156 12.83 -10.00 7.38
N LYS A 157 12.83 -11.31 7.12
CA LYS A 157 12.57 -12.34 8.10
C LYS A 157 13.43 -13.57 7.84
N PRO A 158 14.11 -14.12 8.85
CA PRO A 158 14.95 -15.31 8.69
C PRO A 158 14.19 -16.48 8.04
N GLY A 159 14.80 -17.11 7.04
CA GLY A 159 14.25 -18.28 6.33
C GLY A 159 13.08 -18.00 5.39
N ILE A 160 12.66 -16.75 5.21
CA ILE A 160 11.61 -16.37 4.27
C ILE A 160 12.22 -15.78 3.00
N LYS A 161 11.76 -16.28 1.85
CA LYS A 161 12.15 -15.74 0.54
C LYS A 161 11.33 -14.51 0.17
N GLU A 162 12.03 -13.51 -0.40
CA GLU A 162 11.43 -12.31 -1.01
C GLU A 162 11.65 -12.36 -2.52
N TYR A 163 10.56 -12.22 -3.26
CA TYR A 163 10.52 -12.20 -4.71
C TYR A 163 10.50 -10.74 -5.17
N TYR A 164 11.50 -10.35 -5.92
CA TYR A 164 11.67 -8.99 -6.46
C TYR A 164 11.17 -8.95 -7.89
N TYR A 165 10.21 -8.08 -8.14
CA TYR A 165 9.62 -7.86 -9.45
C TYR A 165 10.01 -6.47 -9.95
N ASN A 166 10.41 -6.38 -11.23
CA ASN A 166 10.81 -5.16 -11.92
C ASN A 166 12.00 -4.43 -11.26
N GLU A 167 12.88 -5.11 -10.51
CA GLU A 167 14.08 -4.51 -9.91
C GLU A 167 14.97 -3.94 -11.03
N GLY A 168 15.26 -2.62 -10.97
CA GLY A 168 16.03 -1.92 -11.99
C GLY A 168 15.29 -1.57 -13.30
N LEU A 169 14.00 -1.89 -13.43
CA LEU A 169 13.19 -1.59 -14.62
C LEU A 169 12.37 -0.30 -14.53
N ALA A 170 12.13 0.23 -13.34
CA ALA A 170 11.42 1.49 -13.14
C ALA A 170 12.29 2.67 -13.63
N ARG A 171 11.98 3.18 -14.80
CA ARG A 171 12.57 4.39 -15.38
C ARG A 171 11.49 5.42 -15.61
#